data_dad2b38135dd591578f91dfd2d51f676
#
_entry.id   dad2b38135dd591578f91dfd2d51f676
#
_cell.length_a   1.000
_cell.length_b   1.000
_cell.length_c   1.000
_cell.angle_alpha   90.00
_cell.angle_beta   90.00
_cell.angle_gamma   90.00
#
_symmetry.space_group_name_H-M   'P 1'
#
loop_
_entity.id
_entity.type
_entity.pdbx_description
1 polymer ?
#
loop_
_entity_poly.entity_id
_entity_poly.type
_entity_poly.pdbx_seq_one_letter_code
_entity_poly.pdbx_strand_id
1 'polypeptide(L)'
;MAEVNQGRQARKRRRSTWDVAPSGQPEADERDCGDDETRAPPVLRRHVSPPKRDDDPNGHYVFSLGENLTSRYKILGKMGEGTFGRVLDCWDRHTREYVAIKIVRSIRKYRDAAMIEIDVLQRLAKYDKKESHCVKMHRWFDYRNHICIVFEKLGPSLFDFLKRNKYSPFPVDLVREFGRQLLESVAYMHDLRLIHTDLKPENILLVSSEFVKLPVCKKTSDETNSRCLPKSSAIKLIDFGSTAFDSQLHSSIVSTRHYRAPEIILGLGWTHSCDIWSVGCILVELCTGEALFQTHENLEHLAMMERVLGPLPEHMIQKATISCQGMLIPPDPLS
;
A
#
# COMPACT_ATOMS: atom_id res chain seq x y z
N MET A 1 57.48 -29.75 10.19
CA MET A 1 57.25 -30.13 8.81
C MET A 1 56.00 -30.96 8.76
N ALA A 2 54.90 -30.39 8.28
CA ALA A 2 53.79 -31.03 7.59
C ALA A 2 52.74 -29.92 7.37
N GLU A 3 52.67 -29.47 6.15
CA GLU A 3 51.63 -28.58 5.65
C GLU A 3 50.32 -29.32 5.58
N VAL A 4 49.24 -28.78 6.16
CA VAL A 4 47.88 -29.23 5.94
C VAL A 4 47.14 -28.21 5.06
N ASN A 5 47.01 -28.59 3.81
CA ASN A 5 46.29 -27.96 2.74
C ASN A 5 44.78 -28.09 2.98
N GLN A 6 44.09 -27.03 3.40
CA GLN A 6 42.62 -27.01 3.48
C GLN A 6 42.01 -26.43 2.24
N GLY A 7 41.53 -27.30 1.37
CA GLY A 7 40.77 -26.99 0.16
C GLY A 7 39.45 -26.27 0.46
N ARG A 8 39.28 -25.09 -0.09
CA ARG A 8 38.03 -24.37 -0.16
C ARG A 8 37.05 -25.09 -1.12
N GLN A 9 36.09 -25.79 -0.57
CA GLN A 9 34.92 -26.26 -1.33
C GLN A 9 33.97 -25.10 -1.59
N ALA A 10 33.86 -24.70 -2.86
CA ALA A 10 32.84 -23.78 -3.35
C ALA A 10 31.45 -24.42 -3.25
N ARG A 11 30.60 -23.93 -2.37
CA ARG A 11 29.18 -24.29 -2.30
C ARG A 11 28.47 -23.79 -3.56
N LYS A 12 28.11 -24.70 -4.46
CA LYS A 12 27.18 -24.45 -5.58
C LYS A 12 25.83 -24.01 -5.01
N ARG A 13 25.42 -22.77 -5.31
CA ARG A 13 24.05 -22.28 -5.06
C ARG A 13 23.08 -23.11 -5.90
N ARG A 14 22.09 -23.72 -5.25
CA ARG A 14 20.93 -24.33 -5.90
C ARG A 14 20.17 -23.23 -6.66
N ARG A 15 20.00 -23.41 -7.97
CA ARG A 15 19.06 -22.62 -8.78
C ARG A 15 17.65 -22.92 -8.26
N SER A 16 16.90 -21.89 -7.96
CA SER A 16 15.47 -21.98 -7.64
C SER A 16 14.71 -22.34 -8.91
N THR A 17 13.83 -23.32 -8.81
CA THR A 17 12.96 -23.86 -9.86
C THR A 17 11.81 -22.90 -10.18
N TRP A 18 12.06 -21.83 -10.92
CA TRP A 18 11.02 -20.89 -11.36
C TRP A 18 10.96 -20.72 -12.89
N ASP A 19 11.63 -21.61 -13.65
CA ASP A 19 11.52 -21.66 -15.11
C ASP A 19 10.58 -22.82 -15.52
N VAL A 20 9.27 -22.61 -15.41
CA VAL A 20 8.26 -23.46 -16.06
C VAL A 20 7.39 -22.57 -16.93
N ALA A 21 7.69 -22.56 -18.21
CA ALA A 21 6.77 -22.08 -19.25
C ALA A 21 5.66 -23.13 -19.45
N PRO A 22 4.39 -22.74 -19.57
CA PRO A 22 3.35 -23.68 -19.95
C PRO A 22 3.40 -23.92 -21.46
N SER A 23 3.77 -25.13 -21.84
CA SER A 23 3.52 -25.73 -23.17
C SER A 23 2.05 -26.16 -23.21
N GLY A 24 1.35 -25.73 -24.25
CA GLY A 24 -0.01 -26.17 -24.53
C GLY A 24 -0.58 -25.43 -25.74
N GLN A 25 -0.27 -25.92 -26.93
CA GLN A 25 -1.05 -25.63 -28.14
C GLN A 25 -2.28 -26.52 -28.16
N PRO A 26 -3.45 -26.06 -28.59
CA PRO A 26 -4.50 -26.93 -29.08
C PRO A 26 -4.43 -27.03 -30.60
N GLU A 27 -4.56 -28.25 -31.03
CA GLU A 27 -4.62 -28.71 -32.43
C GLU A 27 -5.81 -28.07 -33.16
N ALA A 28 -5.57 -27.88 -34.48
CA ALA A 28 -6.57 -27.45 -35.44
C ALA A 28 -7.50 -28.61 -35.79
N ASP A 29 -8.79 -28.40 -35.83
CA ASP A 29 -9.77 -29.27 -36.49
C ASP A 29 -10.26 -28.54 -37.74
N GLU A 30 -9.89 -29.10 -38.88
CA GLU A 30 -10.35 -28.70 -40.21
C GLU A 30 -11.75 -29.23 -40.44
N ARG A 31 -12.71 -28.40 -40.78
CA ARG A 31 -13.84 -28.74 -41.64
C ARG A 31 -14.28 -27.57 -42.50
N ASP A 32 -14.22 -27.88 -43.74
CA ASP A 32 -14.45 -27.28 -45.02
C ASP A 32 -15.89 -26.76 -45.26
N CYS A 33 -15.96 -25.86 -46.26
CA CYS A 33 -17.02 -25.45 -47.16
C CYS A 33 -17.75 -24.11 -46.93
N GLY A 34 -17.60 -23.25 -47.94
CA GLY A 34 -18.61 -22.30 -48.36
C GLY A 34 -18.06 -20.92 -48.75
N ASP A 35 -17.83 -20.75 -50.05
CA ASP A 35 -17.53 -19.48 -50.75
C ASP A 35 -18.58 -18.41 -50.47
N ASP A 36 -18.19 -17.22 -50.05
CA ASP A 36 -18.81 -15.99 -50.52
C ASP A 36 -17.82 -14.80 -50.47
N GLU A 37 -17.87 -14.04 -51.55
CA GLU A 37 -16.93 -13.03 -51.94
C GLU A 37 -17.02 -11.73 -51.12
N THR A 38 -15.88 -11.05 -51.06
CA THR A 38 -15.70 -9.58 -50.84
C THR A 38 -16.02 -9.00 -49.47
N ARG A 39 -15.14 -9.29 -48.51
CA ARG A 39 -14.85 -8.34 -47.44
C ARG A 39 -13.35 -8.40 -47.10
N ALA A 40 -12.65 -7.30 -47.43
CA ALA A 40 -11.26 -7.13 -47.01
C ALA A 40 -11.13 -7.41 -45.50
N PRO A 41 -10.19 -8.22 -45.02
CA PRO A 41 -10.06 -8.53 -43.61
C PRO A 41 -9.77 -7.22 -42.84
N PRO A 42 -10.35 -7.04 -41.63
CA PRO A 42 -10.04 -5.88 -40.82
C PRO A 42 -8.54 -5.88 -40.59
N VAL A 43 -7.88 -4.81 -41.02
CA VAL A 43 -6.46 -4.56 -40.76
C VAL A 43 -6.25 -4.66 -39.26
N LEU A 44 -5.72 -5.80 -38.81
CA LEU A 44 -5.24 -5.96 -37.43
C LEU A 44 -4.23 -4.85 -37.18
N ARG A 45 -4.65 -3.79 -36.50
CA ARG A 45 -3.75 -2.72 -36.09
C ARG A 45 -2.62 -3.37 -35.30
N ARG A 46 -1.45 -3.49 -35.94
CA ARG A 46 -0.23 -3.98 -35.30
C ARG A 46 -0.07 -3.18 -34.01
N HIS A 47 -0.08 -3.86 -32.86
CA HIS A 47 0.21 -3.23 -31.59
C HIS A 47 1.64 -2.69 -31.65
N VAL A 48 1.77 -1.39 -31.81
CA VAL A 48 3.07 -0.73 -31.77
C VAL A 48 3.57 -0.86 -30.34
N SER A 49 4.70 -1.52 -30.15
CA SER A 49 5.40 -1.53 -28.87
C SER A 49 5.70 -0.08 -28.47
N PRO A 50 5.56 0.28 -27.18
CA PRO A 50 5.88 1.63 -26.74
C PRO A 50 7.33 1.96 -27.06
N PRO A 51 7.65 3.22 -27.40
CA PRO A 51 9.01 3.64 -27.71
C PRO A 51 9.94 3.31 -26.53
N LYS A 52 11.16 2.86 -26.83
CA LYS A 52 12.17 2.66 -25.81
C LYS A 52 12.61 4.04 -25.31
N ARG A 53 12.35 4.33 -24.06
CA ARG A 53 12.81 5.53 -23.34
C ARG A 53 13.64 5.09 -22.15
N ASP A 54 14.61 5.91 -21.78
CA ASP A 54 15.35 5.73 -20.54
C ASP A 54 14.47 6.17 -19.36
N ASP A 55 14.74 5.62 -18.20
CA ASP A 55 14.11 6.03 -16.95
C ASP A 55 14.51 7.47 -16.60
N ASP A 56 13.76 8.10 -15.71
CA ASP A 56 14.17 9.38 -15.15
C ASP A 56 15.41 9.20 -14.24
N PRO A 57 16.13 10.29 -13.86
CA PRO A 57 17.31 10.21 -13.02
C PRO A 57 17.10 9.51 -11.67
N ASN A 58 15.86 9.43 -11.23
CA ASN A 58 15.46 8.75 -10.00
C ASN A 58 15.06 7.28 -10.23
N GLY A 59 15.16 6.76 -11.45
CA GLY A 59 14.81 5.39 -11.82
C GLY A 59 13.31 5.13 -11.94
N HIS A 60 12.49 6.15 -12.13
CA HIS A 60 11.08 5.96 -12.42
C HIS A 60 10.84 5.72 -13.91
N TYR A 61 9.89 4.84 -14.21
CA TYR A 61 9.43 4.59 -15.56
C TYR A 61 8.83 5.85 -16.18
N VAL A 62 9.33 6.25 -17.35
CA VAL A 62 8.85 7.40 -18.13
C VAL A 62 7.78 6.93 -19.12
N PHE A 63 6.64 7.60 -19.13
CA PHE A 63 5.48 7.25 -19.96
C PHE A 63 4.79 8.49 -20.53
N SER A 64 3.97 8.30 -21.56
CA SER A 64 3.03 9.31 -22.06
C SER A 64 1.59 8.79 -21.94
N LEU A 65 0.64 9.70 -21.73
CA LEU A 65 -0.78 9.34 -21.67
C LEU A 65 -1.24 8.76 -23.02
N GLY A 66 -2.06 7.72 -22.95
CA GLY A 66 -2.56 7.03 -24.13
C GLY A 66 -1.60 5.98 -24.72
N GLU A 67 -0.35 5.91 -24.26
CA GLU A 67 0.60 4.86 -24.63
C GLU A 67 0.19 3.49 -24.13
N ASN A 68 0.78 2.49 -24.75
CA ASN A 68 0.70 1.12 -24.26
C ASN A 68 1.87 0.86 -23.31
N LEU A 69 1.62 0.46 -22.06
CA LEU A 69 2.66 -0.07 -21.18
C LEU A 69 3.18 -1.40 -21.77
N THR A 70 2.22 -2.26 -22.17
CA THR A 70 2.46 -3.50 -22.93
C THR A 70 1.36 -3.64 -23.98
N SER A 71 1.37 -4.68 -24.81
CA SER A 71 0.26 -4.97 -25.73
C SER A 71 -1.09 -5.08 -25.01
N ARG A 72 -1.09 -5.53 -23.74
CA ARG A 72 -2.27 -5.74 -22.91
C ARG A 72 -2.77 -4.46 -22.24
N TYR A 73 -1.89 -3.63 -21.72
CA TYR A 73 -2.26 -2.49 -20.88
C TYR A 73 -2.07 -1.15 -21.60
N LYS A 74 -3.14 -0.35 -21.66
CA LYS A 74 -3.12 1.02 -22.16
C LYS A 74 -3.12 1.99 -20.99
N ILE A 75 -2.16 2.91 -20.93
CA ILE A 75 -2.06 3.95 -19.90
C ILE A 75 -3.11 5.02 -20.15
N LEU A 76 -3.93 5.30 -19.15
CA LEU A 76 -4.98 6.33 -19.18
C LEU A 76 -4.60 7.56 -18.35
N GLY A 77 -3.90 7.37 -17.22
CA GLY A 77 -3.57 8.43 -16.30
C GLY A 77 -2.51 8.05 -15.29
N LYS A 78 -2.04 9.03 -14.54
CA LYS A 78 -1.25 8.83 -13.32
C LYS A 78 -2.19 8.96 -12.12
N MET A 79 -2.23 7.96 -11.25
CA MET A 79 -3.01 7.97 -10.02
C MET A 79 -2.21 8.47 -8.83
N GLY A 80 -0.89 8.13 -8.78
CA GLY A 80 -0.03 8.51 -7.68
C GLY A 80 1.44 8.36 -8.03
N GLU A 81 2.30 9.00 -7.21
CA GLU A 81 3.74 8.87 -7.25
C GLU A 81 4.28 8.94 -5.82
N GLY A 82 5.20 8.07 -5.49
CA GLY A 82 5.81 7.99 -4.17
C GLY A 82 7.26 7.50 -4.24
N THR A 83 7.84 7.26 -3.08
CA THR A 83 9.25 6.83 -2.95
C THR A 83 9.54 5.54 -3.71
N PHE A 84 8.58 4.62 -3.77
CA PHE A 84 8.76 3.28 -4.37
C PHE A 84 8.50 3.23 -5.88
N GLY A 85 7.76 4.19 -6.44
CA GLY A 85 7.40 4.18 -7.86
C GLY A 85 6.18 5.02 -8.19
N ARG A 86 5.55 4.69 -9.31
CA ARG A 86 4.35 5.36 -9.83
C ARG A 86 3.18 4.39 -9.92
N VAL A 87 1.98 4.86 -9.65
CA VAL A 87 0.74 4.10 -9.85
C VAL A 87 0.00 4.71 -11.04
N LEU A 88 -0.29 3.89 -12.03
CA LEU A 88 -0.93 4.30 -13.27
C LEU A 88 -2.33 3.71 -13.38
N ASP A 89 -3.27 4.55 -13.84
CA ASP A 89 -4.59 4.13 -14.31
C ASP A 89 -4.45 3.49 -15.69
N CYS A 90 -4.83 2.24 -15.83
CA CYS A 90 -4.68 1.51 -17.07
C CYS A 90 -5.98 0.80 -17.47
N TRP A 91 -6.16 0.63 -18.78
CA TRP A 91 -7.17 -0.25 -19.35
C TRP A 91 -6.54 -1.59 -19.71
N ASP A 92 -7.04 -2.66 -19.09
CA ASP A 92 -6.68 -4.03 -19.44
C ASP A 92 -7.55 -4.51 -20.64
N ARG A 93 -6.93 -4.68 -21.79
CA ARG A 93 -7.64 -5.13 -23.01
C ARG A 93 -8.10 -6.57 -22.96
N HIS A 94 -7.47 -7.39 -22.10
CA HIS A 94 -7.80 -8.80 -21.99
C HIS A 94 -9.07 -9.01 -21.13
N THR A 95 -9.11 -8.41 -19.93
CA THR A 95 -10.29 -8.51 -19.04
C THR A 95 -11.36 -7.47 -19.36
N ARG A 96 -11.02 -6.42 -20.14
CA ARG A 96 -11.86 -5.25 -20.42
C ARG A 96 -12.26 -4.50 -19.16
N GLU A 97 -11.30 -4.29 -18.28
CA GLU A 97 -11.49 -3.62 -16.99
C GLU A 97 -10.44 -2.52 -16.79
N TYR A 98 -10.79 -1.56 -15.94
CA TYR A 98 -9.83 -0.59 -15.43
C TYR A 98 -9.04 -1.23 -14.30
N VAL A 99 -7.71 -1.04 -14.33
CA VAL A 99 -6.78 -1.56 -13.33
C VAL A 99 -5.81 -0.47 -12.88
N ALA A 100 -5.33 -0.58 -11.65
CA ALA A 100 -4.22 0.23 -11.15
C ALA A 100 -2.92 -0.57 -11.29
N ILE A 101 -1.90 0.01 -11.92
CA ILE A 101 -0.59 -0.65 -12.08
C ILE A 101 0.47 0.15 -11.33
N LYS A 102 1.01 -0.44 -10.25
CA LYS A 102 2.16 0.07 -9.51
C LYS A 102 3.42 -0.32 -10.27
N ILE A 103 4.12 0.68 -10.84
CA ILE A 103 5.39 0.49 -11.54
C ILE A 103 6.51 0.91 -10.60
N VAL A 104 7.22 -0.07 -10.09
CA VAL A 104 8.30 0.12 -9.12
C VAL A 104 9.54 0.67 -9.80
N ARG A 105 10.30 1.52 -9.13
CA ARG A 105 11.56 2.09 -9.64
C ARG A 105 12.54 0.98 -10.01
N SER A 106 13.32 1.18 -11.07
CA SER A 106 14.31 0.21 -11.59
C SER A 106 15.53 -0.01 -10.66
N ILE A 107 15.55 0.64 -9.49
CA ILE A 107 16.60 0.54 -8.48
C ILE A 107 16.44 -0.77 -7.67
N ARG A 108 17.53 -1.53 -7.52
CA ARG A 108 17.56 -2.86 -6.90
C ARG A 108 16.83 -2.93 -5.55
N LYS A 109 17.09 -2.00 -4.61
CA LYS A 109 16.44 -2.01 -3.28
C LYS A 109 14.92 -1.94 -3.35
N TYR A 110 14.35 -1.20 -4.32
CA TYR A 110 12.90 -1.09 -4.49
C TYR A 110 12.31 -2.32 -5.18
N ARG A 111 13.06 -2.93 -6.10
CA ARG A 111 12.68 -4.19 -6.72
C ARG A 111 12.64 -5.32 -5.69
N ASP A 112 13.65 -5.41 -4.82
CA ASP A 112 13.71 -6.40 -3.74
C ASP A 112 12.53 -6.21 -2.77
N ALA A 113 12.21 -4.97 -2.39
CA ALA A 113 11.04 -4.65 -1.56
C ALA A 113 9.71 -5.01 -2.25
N ALA A 114 9.61 -4.78 -3.58
CA ALA A 114 8.42 -5.15 -4.33
C ALA A 114 8.19 -6.66 -4.38
N MET A 115 9.25 -7.47 -4.37
CA MET A 115 9.10 -8.93 -4.30
C MET A 115 8.56 -9.39 -2.94
N ILE A 116 8.94 -8.71 -1.85
CA ILE A 116 8.36 -8.95 -0.51
C ILE A 116 6.87 -8.57 -0.51
N GLU A 117 6.52 -7.42 -1.08
CA GLU A 117 5.13 -6.99 -1.22
C GLU A 117 4.28 -8.01 -2.00
N ILE A 118 4.83 -8.56 -3.08
CA ILE A 118 4.17 -9.60 -3.88
C ILE A 118 3.94 -10.87 -3.06
N ASP A 119 4.93 -11.32 -2.28
CA ASP A 119 4.80 -12.51 -1.43
C ASP A 119 3.71 -12.32 -0.38
N VAL A 120 3.62 -11.14 0.24
CA VAL A 120 2.55 -10.79 1.18
C VAL A 120 1.19 -10.82 0.48
N LEU A 121 1.05 -10.16 -0.69
CA LEU A 121 -0.19 -10.12 -1.45
C LEU A 121 -0.66 -11.51 -1.89
N GLN A 122 0.27 -12.38 -2.30
CA GLN A 122 -0.03 -13.78 -2.64
C GLN A 122 -0.51 -14.56 -1.42
N ARG A 123 0.12 -14.33 -0.25
CA ARG A 123 -0.29 -14.95 1.01
C ARG A 123 -1.69 -14.49 1.43
N LEU A 124 -1.98 -13.20 1.36
CA LEU A 124 -3.31 -12.66 1.61
C LEU A 124 -4.33 -13.31 0.67
N ALA A 125 -4.10 -13.32 -0.64
CA ALA A 125 -5.02 -13.90 -1.62
C ALA A 125 -5.27 -15.41 -1.42
N LYS A 126 -4.25 -16.17 -0.99
CA LYS A 126 -4.35 -17.61 -0.79
C LYS A 126 -5.31 -18.01 0.33
N TYR A 127 -5.39 -17.21 1.38
CA TYR A 127 -6.18 -17.52 2.58
C TYR A 127 -7.46 -16.68 2.69
N ASP A 128 -7.71 -15.77 1.73
CA ASP A 128 -8.92 -14.95 1.72
C ASP A 128 -10.16 -15.79 1.40
N LYS A 129 -10.87 -16.18 2.45
CA LYS A 129 -12.14 -16.92 2.36
C LYS A 129 -13.36 -16.01 2.44
N LYS A 130 -13.15 -14.75 2.81
CA LYS A 130 -14.18 -13.70 2.96
C LYS A 130 -13.53 -12.40 2.47
N GLU A 131 -14.33 -11.39 2.22
CA GLU A 131 -13.81 -10.06 1.88
C GLU A 131 -12.95 -9.53 3.04
N SER A 132 -11.64 -9.72 2.95
CA SER A 132 -10.66 -9.32 3.97
C SER A 132 -10.43 -7.81 4.03
N HIS A 133 -11.12 -7.03 3.20
CA HIS A 133 -10.88 -5.59 3.01
C HIS A 133 -9.43 -5.23 2.69
N CYS A 134 -8.66 -6.17 2.12
CA CYS A 134 -7.34 -5.92 1.56
C CYS A 134 -7.43 -5.79 0.03
N VAL A 135 -6.55 -4.99 -0.57
CA VAL A 135 -6.54 -4.83 -2.03
C VAL A 135 -6.17 -6.14 -2.72
N LYS A 136 -6.85 -6.41 -3.83
CA LYS A 136 -6.62 -7.61 -4.62
C LYS A 136 -5.55 -7.33 -5.69
N MET A 137 -4.47 -8.11 -5.66
CA MET A 137 -3.51 -8.20 -6.74
C MET A 137 -4.04 -9.19 -7.80
N HIS A 138 -4.16 -8.73 -9.04
CA HIS A 138 -4.54 -9.59 -10.16
C HIS A 138 -3.35 -10.42 -10.66
N ARG A 139 -2.21 -9.75 -10.82
CA ARG A 139 -0.95 -10.35 -11.28
C ARG A 139 0.20 -9.37 -11.14
N TRP A 140 1.41 -9.84 -11.38
CA TRP A 140 2.60 -9.02 -11.54
C TRP A 140 3.45 -9.49 -12.72
N PHE A 141 4.36 -8.63 -13.22
CA PHE A 141 5.31 -8.95 -14.28
C PHE A 141 6.51 -8.00 -14.19
N ASP A 142 7.65 -8.45 -14.75
CA ASP A 142 8.82 -7.59 -14.94
C ASP A 142 8.78 -6.98 -16.34
N TYR A 143 8.94 -5.67 -16.43
CA TYR A 143 8.94 -4.95 -17.69
C TYR A 143 10.01 -3.85 -17.69
N ARG A 144 10.99 -3.96 -18.58
CA ARG A 144 12.11 -3.00 -18.68
C ARG A 144 12.78 -2.71 -17.34
N ASN A 145 13.08 -3.75 -16.58
CA ASN A 145 13.67 -3.67 -15.24
C ASN A 145 12.79 -3.01 -14.16
N HIS A 146 11.49 -2.86 -14.41
CA HIS A 146 10.50 -2.45 -13.42
C HIS A 146 9.62 -3.62 -13.02
N ILE A 147 9.45 -3.84 -11.73
CA ILE A 147 8.39 -4.72 -11.23
C ILE A 147 7.07 -3.97 -11.37
N CYS A 148 6.15 -4.54 -12.11
CA CYS A 148 4.81 -4.00 -12.36
C CYS A 148 3.79 -4.87 -11.61
N ILE A 149 3.06 -4.32 -10.66
CA ILE A 149 2.03 -5.02 -9.89
C ILE A 149 0.67 -4.49 -10.31
N VAL A 150 -0.20 -5.37 -10.79
CA VAL A 150 -1.54 -5.05 -11.29
C VAL A 150 -2.56 -5.30 -10.20
N PHE A 151 -3.26 -4.26 -9.79
CA PHE A 151 -4.30 -4.27 -8.78
C PHE A 151 -5.68 -3.98 -9.36
N GLU A 152 -6.73 -4.36 -8.65
CA GLU A 152 -8.05 -3.79 -8.85
C GLU A 152 -7.99 -2.27 -8.74
N LYS A 153 -8.81 -1.56 -9.53
CA LYS A 153 -8.88 -0.10 -9.44
C LYS A 153 -9.81 0.30 -8.31
N LEU A 154 -9.30 1.08 -7.36
CA LEU A 154 -10.02 1.62 -6.22
C LEU A 154 -10.28 3.13 -6.40
N GLY A 155 -11.07 3.69 -5.51
CA GLY A 155 -11.35 5.11 -5.38
C GLY A 155 -10.23 5.86 -4.64
N PRO A 156 -10.51 7.10 -4.17
CA PRO A 156 -9.55 7.91 -3.43
C PRO A 156 -9.28 7.32 -2.04
N SER A 157 -8.13 7.68 -1.45
CA SER A 157 -7.84 7.38 -0.05
C SER A 157 -8.74 8.19 0.89
N LEU A 158 -8.87 7.72 2.14
CA LEU A 158 -9.58 8.48 3.17
C LEU A 158 -8.90 9.84 3.41
N PHE A 159 -7.58 9.91 3.30
CA PHE A 159 -6.83 11.17 3.37
C PHE A 159 -7.19 12.12 2.22
N ASP A 160 -7.19 11.65 0.97
CA ASP A 160 -7.56 12.47 -0.20
C ASP A 160 -9.00 12.97 -0.07
N PHE A 161 -9.86 12.16 0.51
CA PHE A 161 -11.25 12.53 0.74
C PHE A 161 -11.38 13.62 1.82
N LEU A 162 -10.67 13.49 2.96
CA LEU A 162 -10.57 14.55 3.97
C LEU A 162 -10.03 15.85 3.37
N LYS A 163 -8.91 15.77 2.64
CA LYS A 163 -8.29 16.93 1.98
C LYS A 163 -9.25 17.62 1.02
N ARG A 164 -9.99 16.87 0.20
CA ARG A 164 -11.03 17.40 -0.71
C ARG A 164 -12.14 18.12 0.05
N ASN A 165 -12.48 17.65 1.24
CA ASN A 165 -13.45 18.24 2.16
C ASN A 165 -12.86 19.34 3.05
N LYS A 166 -11.67 19.86 2.75
CA LYS A 166 -10.97 20.85 3.58
C LYS A 166 -10.81 20.37 5.04
N TYR A 167 -10.49 19.09 5.20
CA TYR A 167 -10.31 18.39 6.48
C TYR A 167 -11.56 18.41 7.38
N SER A 168 -12.75 18.57 6.81
CA SER A 168 -14.00 18.41 7.57
C SER A 168 -14.16 16.95 8.02
N PRO A 169 -14.44 16.71 9.32
CA PRO A 169 -14.56 15.38 9.89
C PRO A 169 -15.61 14.51 9.19
N PHE A 170 -15.43 13.20 9.18
CA PHE A 170 -16.50 12.29 8.76
C PHE A 170 -17.60 12.17 9.83
N PRO A 171 -18.85 11.86 9.48
CA PRO A 171 -19.87 11.48 10.43
C PRO A 171 -19.42 10.27 11.26
N VAL A 172 -19.73 10.25 12.57
CA VAL A 172 -19.28 9.20 13.50
C VAL A 172 -19.73 7.81 13.05
N ASP A 173 -20.94 7.68 12.51
CA ASP A 173 -21.43 6.38 12.02
C ASP A 173 -20.60 5.86 10.84
N LEU A 174 -20.15 6.76 9.97
CA LEU A 174 -19.27 6.39 8.87
C LEU A 174 -17.86 6.02 9.37
N VAL A 175 -17.33 6.76 10.36
CA VAL A 175 -16.05 6.42 11.00
C VAL A 175 -16.13 5.06 11.70
N ARG A 176 -17.24 4.75 12.35
CA ARG A 176 -17.48 3.44 12.98
C ARG A 176 -17.42 2.32 11.95
N GLU A 177 -18.04 2.52 10.78
CA GLU A 177 -18.05 1.52 9.72
C GLU A 177 -16.66 1.34 9.08
N PHE A 178 -15.91 2.44 8.85
CA PHE A 178 -14.52 2.37 8.42
C PHE A 178 -13.65 1.64 9.44
N GLY A 179 -13.83 1.97 10.74
CA GLY A 179 -13.10 1.33 11.84
C GLY A 179 -13.34 -0.17 11.92
N ARG A 180 -14.60 -0.61 11.76
CA ARG A 180 -14.96 -2.03 11.73
C ARG A 180 -14.21 -2.77 10.61
N GLN A 181 -14.30 -2.27 9.37
CA GLN A 181 -13.65 -2.89 8.21
C GLN A 181 -12.11 -2.86 8.33
N LEU A 182 -11.54 -1.76 8.85
CA LEU A 182 -10.10 -1.66 9.06
C LEU A 182 -9.62 -2.66 10.12
N LEU A 183 -10.34 -2.82 11.22
CA LEU A 183 -10.01 -3.81 12.25
C LEU A 183 -10.17 -5.25 11.72
N GLU A 184 -11.15 -5.52 10.88
CA GLU A 184 -11.29 -6.82 10.20
C GLU A 184 -10.09 -7.12 9.27
N SER A 185 -9.61 -6.11 8.51
CA SER A 185 -8.40 -6.25 7.70
C SER A 185 -7.17 -6.56 8.53
N VAL A 186 -6.98 -5.79 9.61
CA VAL A 186 -5.84 -5.94 10.51
C VAL A 186 -5.87 -7.28 11.24
N ALA A 187 -7.03 -7.70 11.75
CA ALA A 187 -7.19 -9.01 12.37
C ALA A 187 -6.86 -10.14 11.39
N TYR A 188 -7.34 -10.05 10.15
CA TYR A 188 -7.02 -11.02 9.11
C TYR A 188 -5.50 -11.10 8.83
N MET A 189 -4.81 -9.95 8.75
CA MET A 189 -3.35 -9.93 8.59
C MET A 189 -2.64 -10.57 9.78
N HIS A 190 -3.05 -10.22 10.99
CA HIS A 190 -2.46 -10.72 12.24
C HIS A 190 -2.66 -12.24 12.40
N ASP A 191 -3.81 -12.80 11.98
CA ASP A 191 -4.03 -14.25 11.91
C ASP A 191 -3.04 -14.95 10.97
N LEU A 192 -2.60 -14.28 9.93
CA LEU A 192 -1.57 -14.75 9.00
C LEU A 192 -0.14 -14.44 9.45
N ARG A 193 0.05 -13.93 10.69
CA ARG A 193 1.35 -13.52 11.23
C ARG A 193 2.02 -12.41 10.42
N LEU A 194 1.22 -11.49 9.88
CA LEU A 194 1.65 -10.32 9.14
C LEU A 194 1.33 -9.06 9.95
N ILE A 195 2.30 -8.14 10.04
CA ILE A 195 2.16 -6.84 10.69
C ILE A 195 2.33 -5.78 9.61
N HIS A 196 1.33 -4.92 9.41
CA HIS A 196 1.33 -3.93 8.32
C HIS A 196 2.44 -2.89 8.48
N THR A 197 2.61 -2.39 9.68
CA THR A 197 3.63 -1.42 10.14
C THR A 197 3.52 0.00 9.60
N ASP A 198 2.71 0.30 8.59
CA ASP A 198 2.53 1.66 8.05
C ASP A 198 1.05 1.99 7.78
N LEU A 199 0.19 1.72 8.78
CA LEU A 199 -1.22 2.11 8.71
C LEU A 199 -1.36 3.62 8.85
N LYS A 200 -2.10 4.22 7.90
CA LYS A 200 -2.42 5.65 7.83
C LYS A 200 -3.59 5.88 6.87
N PRO A 201 -4.29 7.03 6.94
CA PRO A 201 -5.44 7.31 6.09
C PRO A 201 -5.13 7.28 4.58
N GLU A 202 -3.88 7.53 4.18
CA GLU A 202 -3.41 7.43 2.79
C GLU A 202 -3.43 5.99 2.27
N ASN A 203 -3.27 5.00 3.16
CA ASN A 203 -3.23 3.58 2.81
C ASN A 203 -4.58 2.87 2.95
N ILE A 204 -5.66 3.63 3.17
CA ILE A 204 -7.05 3.13 3.24
C ILE A 204 -7.83 3.78 2.12
N LEU A 205 -8.19 3.00 1.10
CA LEU A 205 -8.90 3.49 -0.08
C LEU A 205 -10.37 3.12 -0.04
N LEU A 206 -11.22 4.03 -0.47
CA LEU A 206 -12.61 3.74 -0.80
C LEU A 206 -12.67 2.78 -2.01
N VAL A 207 -13.58 1.82 -1.99
CA VAL A 207 -13.79 0.93 -3.15
C VAL A 207 -14.37 1.72 -4.32
N SER A 208 -15.24 2.70 -4.05
CA SER A 208 -15.87 3.54 -5.08
C SER A 208 -15.41 4.99 -4.98
N SER A 209 -15.26 5.65 -6.12
CA SER A 209 -15.01 7.09 -6.20
C SER A 209 -16.29 7.94 -6.14
N GLU A 210 -17.47 7.32 -6.07
CA GLU A 210 -18.76 8.02 -6.05
C GLU A 210 -19.00 8.72 -4.71
N PHE A 211 -19.51 9.94 -4.77
CA PHE A 211 -19.82 10.75 -3.60
C PHE A 211 -21.12 11.55 -3.79
N VAL A 212 -21.70 11.96 -2.68
CA VAL A 212 -22.83 12.90 -2.62
C VAL A 212 -22.36 14.24 -2.10
N LYS A 213 -22.89 15.32 -2.63
CA LYS A 213 -22.66 16.67 -2.13
C LYS A 213 -23.84 17.06 -1.24
N LEU A 214 -23.53 17.40 0.01
CA LEU A 214 -24.51 17.89 0.96
C LEU A 214 -24.32 19.40 1.12
N PRO A 215 -25.41 20.20 1.02
CA PRO A 215 -25.33 21.62 1.31
C PRO A 215 -25.01 21.82 2.80
N VAL A 216 -24.01 22.63 3.10
CA VAL A 216 -23.75 23.07 4.49
C VAL A 216 -24.55 24.34 4.71
N CYS A 217 -25.56 24.26 5.59
CA CYS A 217 -26.35 25.42 5.99
C CYS A 217 -25.45 26.34 6.84
N LYS A 218 -24.95 27.45 6.27
CA LYS A 218 -24.35 28.53 7.04
C LYS A 218 -25.35 29.66 7.24
N LYS A 219 -25.39 30.17 8.46
CA LYS A 219 -26.24 31.34 8.83
C LYS A 219 -25.75 32.69 8.31
N THR A 220 -24.70 32.74 7.46
CA THR A 220 -24.15 33.96 6.89
C THR A 220 -23.85 33.79 5.40
N SER A 221 -24.28 34.79 4.62
CA SER A 221 -24.14 34.93 3.17
C SER A 221 -22.68 34.89 2.71
N ASP A 222 -22.46 34.26 1.56
CA ASP A 222 -21.29 34.22 0.68
C ASP A 222 -20.34 33.02 0.89
N GLU A 223 -20.77 31.88 0.57
CA GLU A 223 -20.10 30.77 -0.11
C GLU A 223 -20.93 29.51 0.08
N THR A 224 -21.39 28.90 -0.98
CA THR A 224 -22.02 27.57 -0.97
C THR A 224 -20.97 26.52 -0.65
N ASN A 225 -20.59 26.39 0.61
CA ASN A 225 -19.73 25.32 1.09
C ASN A 225 -20.51 24.02 1.04
N SER A 226 -20.26 23.17 0.05
CA SER A 226 -20.79 21.81 -0.03
C SER A 226 -19.82 20.85 0.63
N ARG A 227 -20.34 19.96 1.49
CA ARG A 227 -19.60 18.83 2.06
C ARG A 227 -19.81 17.61 1.18
N CYS A 228 -18.75 16.89 0.84
CA CYS A 228 -18.86 15.62 0.14
C CYS A 228 -18.87 14.46 1.15
N LEU A 229 -19.70 13.44 0.90
CA LEU A 229 -19.64 12.16 1.60
C LEU A 229 -19.56 11.03 0.57
N PRO A 230 -18.79 9.96 0.83
CA PRO A 230 -18.77 8.80 -0.06
C PRO A 230 -20.15 8.15 -0.09
N LYS A 231 -20.58 7.68 -1.26
CA LYS A 231 -21.85 6.94 -1.39
C LYS A 231 -21.78 5.54 -0.78
N SER A 232 -20.58 4.95 -0.72
CA SER A 232 -20.33 3.65 -0.13
C SER A 232 -19.27 3.79 0.95
N SER A 233 -19.46 3.09 2.06
CA SER A 233 -18.48 2.98 3.14
C SER A 233 -17.46 1.85 2.94
N ALA A 234 -17.54 1.12 1.83
CA ALA A 234 -16.61 0.02 1.55
C ALA A 234 -15.19 0.56 1.34
N ILE A 235 -14.24 0.02 2.12
CA ILE A 235 -12.83 0.37 2.06
C ILE A 235 -11.95 -0.84 1.77
N LYS A 236 -10.71 -0.57 1.34
CA LYS A 236 -9.64 -1.57 1.24
C LYS A 236 -8.33 -1.00 1.72
N LEU A 237 -7.59 -1.82 2.46
CA LEU A 237 -6.23 -1.57 2.90
C LEU A 237 -5.27 -1.84 1.75
N ILE A 238 -4.27 -0.95 1.57
CA ILE A 238 -3.26 -1.02 0.51
C ILE A 238 -1.84 -0.87 1.06
N ASP A 239 -0.84 -1.01 0.19
CA ASP A 239 0.60 -0.76 0.41
C ASP A 239 1.23 -1.68 1.45
N PHE A 240 1.40 -2.94 1.07
CA PHE A 240 2.02 -3.98 1.91
C PHE A 240 3.56 -4.01 1.79
N GLY A 241 4.18 -3.00 1.18
CA GLY A 241 5.62 -2.94 0.96
C GLY A 241 6.47 -2.80 2.22
N SER A 242 5.85 -2.40 3.35
CA SER A 242 6.50 -2.32 4.66
C SER A 242 6.11 -3.46 5.59
N THR A 243 5.27 -4.41 5.13
CA THR A 243 4.75 -5.49 5.96
C THR A 243 5.87 -6.38 6.48
N ALA A 244 5.83 -6.66 7.77
CA ALA A 244 6.77 -7.54 8.46
C ALA A 244 6.11 -8.89 8.80
N PHE A 245 6.92 -9.96 8.80
CA PHE A 245 6.53 -11.26 9.33
C PHE A 245 6.91 -11.33 10.80
N ASP A 246 5.99 -11.73 11.66
CA ASP A 246 6.18 -11.81 13.12
C ASP A 246 7.44 -12.60 13.55
N SER A 247 7.91 -13.52 12.70
CA SER A 247 9.05 -14.40 12.96
C SER A 247 10.41 -13.87 12.48
N GLN A 248 10.47 -12.66 11.91
CA GLN A 248 11.71 -12.09 11.33
C GLN A 248 12.34 -11.05 12.23
N LEU A 249 13.66 -10.81 12.05
CA LEU A 249 14.33 -9.64 12.62
C LEU A 249 13.79 -8.37 11.97
N HIS A 250 13.29 -7.46 12.79
CA HIS A 250 12.61 -6.25 12.36
C HIS A 250 13.53 -5.02 12.41
N SER A 251 13.22 -4.02 11.58
CA SER A 251 13.75 -2.67 11.73
C SER A 251 13.39 -2.12 13.11
N SER A 252 14.30 -1.39 13.74
CA SER A 252 14.04 -0.75 15.04
C SER A 252 12.96 0.32 14.96
N ILE A 253 12.80 0.96 13.80
CA ILE A 253 11.85 2.07 13.59
C ILE A 253 10.93 1.73 12.41
N VAL A 254 9.62 1.71 12.67
CA VAL A 254 8.56 1.53 11.69
C VAL A 254 7.48 2.60 11.88
N SER A 255 6.48 2.60 11.05
CA SER A 255 5.32 3.49 11.02
C SER A 255 5.63 4.95 10.65
N THR A 256 4.73 5.55 9.94
CA THR A 256 4.71 7.00 9.72
C THR A 256 4.53 7.70 11.06
N ARG A 257 5.29 8.78 11.31
CA ARG A 257 5.46 9.40 12.63
C ARG A 257 4.15 9.62 13.41
N HIS A 258 3.17 10.23 12.82
CA HIS A 258 1.91 10.57 13.50
C HIS A 258 1.11 9.35 14.00
N TYR A 259 1.38 8.16 13.45
CA TYR A 259 0.70 6.90 13.77
C TYR A 259 1.62 5.92 14.50
N ARG A 260 2.82 6.36 14.93
CA ARG A 260 3.84 5.50 15.54
C ARG A 260 3.53 5.24 17.01
N ALA A 261 3.53 3.97 17.38
CA ALA A 261 3.26 3.53 18.74
C ALA A 261 4.40 3.88 19.73
N PRO A 262 4.10 4.07 21.02
CA PRO A 262 5.09 4.47 22.02
C PRO A 262 6.21 3.46 22.20
N GLU A 263 5.95 2.15 22.10
CA GLU A 263 6.97 1.09 22.18
C GLU A 263 8.02 1.21 21.07
N ILE A 264 7.64 1.71 19.88
CA ILE A 264 8.58 1.95 18.78
C ILE A 264 9.46 3.16 19.09
N ILE A 265 8.88 4.25 19.61
CA ILE A 265 9.62 5.46 19.98
C ILE A 265 10.61 5.16 21.09
N LEU A 266 10.22 4.35 22.08
CA LEU A 266 11.02 3.97 23.22
C LEU A 266 12.03 2.84 22.93
N GLY A 267 12.01 2.25 21.73
CA GLY A 267 12.95 1.19 21.35
C GLY A 267 12.76 -0.11 22.11
N LEU A 268 11.53 -0.42 22.54
CA LEU A 268 11.20 -1.62 23.34
C LEU A 268 10.99 -2.88 22.51
N GLY A 269 11.10 -2.78 21.18
CA GLY A 269 10.57 -3.77 20.25
C GLY A 269 9.08 -3.57 20.01
N TRP A 270 8.59 -4.10 18.92
CA TRP A 270 7.19 -3.94 18.52
C TRP A 270 6.64 -5.25 17.94
N THR A 271 5.33 -5.39 18.01
CA THR A 271 4.57 -6.55 17.55
C THR A 271 3.30 -6.09 16.85
N HIS A 272 2.32 -6.97 16.72
CA HIS A 272 1.00 -6.69 16.16
C HIS A 272 0.30 -5.48 16.82
N SER A 273 0.60 -5.17 18.09
CA SER A 273 0.02 -4.04 18.83
C SER A 273 0.27 -2.68 18.19
N CYS A 274 1.39 -2.52 17.47
CA CYS A 274 1.70 -1.24 16.82
C CYS A 274 0.69 -0.87 15.71
N ASP A 275 0.12 -1.85 15.02
CA ASP A 275 -0.93 -1.62 14.03
C ASP A 275 -2.22 -1.13 14.72
N ILE A 276 -2.58 -1.70 15.88
CA ILE A 276 -3.78 -1.31 16.62
C ILE A 276 -3.65 0.13 17.15
N TRP A 277 -2.45 0.52 17.60
CA TRP A 277 -2.18 1.92 17.94
C TRP A 277 -2.43 2.85 16.75
N SER A 278 -1.90 2.50 15.58
CA SER A 278 -2.09 3.28 14.35
C SER A 278 -3.58 3.40 13.99
N VAL A 279 -4.35 2.31 14.12
CA VAL A 279 -5.82 2.34 13.92
C VAL A 279 -6.47 3.36 14.86
N GLY A 280 -6.11 3.38 16.14
CA GLY A 280 -6.63 4.37 17.11
C GLY A 280 -6.37 5.80 16.65
N CYS A 281 -5.15 6.13 16.25
CA CYS A 281 -4.78 7.45 15.71
C CYS A 281 -5.60 7.80 14.45
N ILE A 282 -5.78 6.86 13.53
CA ILE A 282 -6.57 7.06 12.30
C ILE A 282 -8.02 7.39 12.64
N LEU A 283 -8.66 6.64 13.55
CA LEU A 283 -10.06 6.87 13.90
C LEU A 283 -10.28 8.27 14.50
N VAL A 284 -9.36 8.73 15.35
CA VAL A 284 -9.42 10.11 15.88
C VAL A 284 -9.29 11.12 14.74
N GLU A 285 -8.34 10.96 13.84
CA GLU A 285 -8.16 11.85 12.69
C GLU A 285 -9.41 11.91 11.79
N LEU A 286 -10.05 10.77 11.53
CA LEU A 286 -11.29 10.75 10.75
C LEU A 286 -12.44 11.46 11.46
N CYS A 287 -12.47 11.44 12.81
CA CYS A 287 -13.47 12.12 13.63
C CYS A 287 -13.23 13.61 13.81
N THR A 288 -11.98 14.07 13.74
CA THR A 288 -11.60 15.46 14.02
C THR A 288 -11.22 16.24 12.76
N GLY A 289 -10.71 15.54 11.75
CA GLY A 289 -10.12 16.11 10.53
C GLY A 289 -8.62 16.41 10.67
N GLU A 290 -8.03 16.19 11.84
CA GLU A 290 -6.63 16.50 12.15
C GLU A 290 -5.93 15.30 12.78
N ALA A 291 -4.65 15.07 12.42
CA ALA A 291 -3.86 14.01 13.01
C ALA A 291 -3.74 14.22 14.54
N LEU A 292 -3.90 13.14 15.31
CA LEU A 292 -3.91 13.20 16.77
C LEU A 292 -2.58 13.70 17.35
N PHE A 293 -1.45 13.25 16.79
CA PHE A 293 -0.11 13.57 17.26
C PHE A 293 0.69 14.25 16.14
N GLN A 294 0.51 15.57 15.98
CA GLN A 294 1.23 16.38 14.98
C GLN A 294 2.55 16.88 15.56
N THR A 295 3.63 16.13 15.33
CA THR A 295 4.96 16.49 15.81
C THR A 295 6.06 15.90 14.92
N HIS A 296 7.26 16.47 15.02
CA HIS A 296 8.48 15.97 14.36
C HIS A 296 9.50 15.39 15.36
N GLU A 297 9.29 15.59 16.68
CA GLU A 297 10.20 15.21 17.74
C GLU A 297 9.68 14.03 18.56
N ASN A 298 10.58 13.12 18.99
CA ASN A 298 10.19 11.94 19.77
C ASN A 298 9.71 12.32 21.17
N LEU A 299 10.42 13.23 21.83
CA LEU A 299 10.10 13.67 23.20
C LEU A 299 8.73 14.37 23.23
N GLU A 300 8.52 15.31 22.30
CA GLU A 300 7.23 15.99 22.16
C GLU A 300 6.10 14.98 21.88
N HIS A 301 6.35 13.96 21.05
CA HIS A 301 5.37 12.95 20.75
C HIS A 301 4.95 12.15 22.00
N LEU A 302 5.92 11.72 22.81
CA LEU A 302 5.63 11.02 24.07
C LEU A 302 4.87 11.94 25.05
N ALA A 303 5.26 13.22 25.18
CA ALA A 303 4.55 14.19 26.01
C ALA A 303 3.11 14.41 25.53
N MET A 304 2.85 14.45 24.22
CA MET A 304 1.48 14.51 23.67
C MET A 304 0.68 13.26 24.01
N MET A 305 1.29 12.07 23.96
CA MET A 305 0.64 10.82 24.35
C MET A 305 0.25 10.83 25.83
N GLU A 306 1.15 11.28 26.72
CA GLU A 306 0.85 11.41 28.15
C GLU A 306 -0.26 12.44 28.41
N ARG A 307 -0.28 13.52 27.65
CA ARG A 307 -1.35 14.55 27.75
C ARG A 307 -2.73 14.00 27.40
N VAL A 308 -2.81 13.06 26.46
CA VAL A 308 -4.08 12.48 25.96
C VAL A 308 -4.51 11.27 26.80
N LEU A 309 -3.56 10.41 27.18
CA LEU A 309 -3.83 9.07 27.72
C LEU A 309 -3.43 8.92 29.19
N GLY A 310 -2.74 9.90 29.76
CA GLY A 310 -2.11 9.80 31.08
C GLY A 310 -0.66 9.31 31.02
N PRO A 311 0.01 9.19 32.19
CA PRO A 311 1.42 8.87 32.27
C PRO A 311 1.77 7.58 31.53
N LEU A 312 2.95 7.55 30.91
CA LEU A 312 3.49 6.32 30.33
C LEU A 312 3.64 5.24 31.42
N PRO A 313 3.31 3.98 31.13
CA PRO A 313 3.48 2.90 32.08
C PRO A 313 4.93 2.77 32.56
N GLU A 314 5.15 2.72 33.88
CA GLU A 314 6.48 2.69 34.47
C GLU A 314 7.37 1.56 33.92
N HIS A 315 6.79 0.38 33.66
CA HIS A 315 7.52 -0.73 33.08
C HIS A 315 8.06 -0.45 31.66
N MET A 316 7.42 0.43 30.89
CA MET A 316 7.91 0.86 29.59
C MET A 316 9.09 1.83 29.73
N ILE A 317 9.02 2.76 30.68
CA ILE A 317 10.08 3.72 30.96
C ILE A 317 11.34 2.99 31.43
N GLN A 318 11.19 2.02 32.35
CA GLN A 318 12.31 1.24 32.89
C GLN A 318 13.02 0.38 31.85
N LYS A 319 12.29 -0.09 30.82
CA LYS A 319 12.83 -0.92 29.73
C LYS A 319 13.38 -0.10 28.56
N ALA A 320 13.12 1.21 28.50
CA ALA A 320 13.60 2.05 27.41
C ALA A 320 15.13 1.99 27.29
N THR A 321 15.64 1.99 26.08
CA THR A 321 17.08 1.99 25.83
C THR A 321 17.71 3.28 26.33
N ILE A 322 18.98 3.26 26.69
CA ILE A 322 19.72 4.42 27.23
C ILE A 322 19.60 5.65 26.32
N SER A 323 19.62 5.43 25.00
CA SER A 323 19.45 6.52 24.01
C SER A 323 18.06 7.14 24.04
N CYS A 324 17.04 6.38 24.43
CA CYS A 324 15.66 6.86 24.56
C CYS A 324 15.37 7.41 25.96
N GLN A 325 16.01 6.88 27.03
CA GLN A 325 15.86 7.36 28.39
C GLN A 325 16.29 8.85 28.53
N GLY A 326 17.32 9.27 27.82
CA GLY A 326 17.72 10.68 27.77
C GLY A 326 16.71 11.63 27.11
N MET A 327 15.65 11.10 26.49
CA MET A 327 14.55 11.84 25.87
C MET A 327 13.30 11.91 26.77
N LEU A 328 13.28 11.20 27.87
CA LEU A 328 12.17 11.23 28.82
C LEU A 328 12.24 12.48 29.70
N ILE A 329 11.12 13.11 29.93
CA ILE A 329 11.01 14.28 30.82
C ILE A 329 11.28 13.78 32.24
N PRO A 330 12.17 14.44 33.03
CA PRO A 330 12.30 14.14 34.43
C PRO A 330 10.94 14.38 35.12
N PRO A 331 10.54 13.56 36.11
CA PRO A 331 9.30 13.78 36.84
C PRO A 331 9.29 15.20 37.38
N ASP A 332 8.17 15.89 37.24
CA ASP A 332 7.99 17.26 37.73
C ASP A 332 8.25 17.26 39.25
N PRO A 333 9.21 18.03 39.77
CA PRO A 333 9.54 18.03 41.19
C PRO A 333 8.42 18.59 42.10
N LEU A 334 7.26 18.89 41.50
CA LEU A 334 6.09 19.50 42.21
C LEU A 334 4.83 18.61 42.20
N SER A 335 4.92 17.31 41.88
CA SER A 335 3.80 16.37 42.03
C SER A 335 3.87 15.54 43.30
#